data_a3f0aabb19eb5e7274b40320f48602b4
#
_entry.id   a3f0aabb19eb5e7274b40320f48602b4
#
_cell.length_a   1.000
_cell.length_b   1.000
_cell.length_c   1.000
_cell.angle_alpha   90.00
_cell.angle_beta   90.00
_cell.angle_gamma   90.00
#
_symmetry.space_group_name_H-M   'P 1'
#
loop_
_entity.id
_entity.type
_entity.pdbx_description
1 polymer ?
#
loop_
_entity_poly.entity_id
_entity_poly.type
_entity_poly.pdbx_seq_one_letter_code
_entity_poly.pdbx_strand_id
1 'polypeptide(L)'
;MDKQISRQINIPTTGTQCIGAYLAQPQGKPKGGIVVIQEIFGVNAHMRSVTDRFAEAGYTAIAPAFFDHLETGVELGYDEAGFSKGKQLVTELGLERALEDVASAAEAIASAGRIGTVGYCWGGTVALLAALRLGLPSVSYYGARNVPFLHETPKAPVMFHFGEKDQHIPPDMVAKHRELLPQMETFTYPADHGFNRDVGASYDEASAQLAKQRTLAFFDKYLASA
;
A
#
# COMPACT_ATOMS: atom_id res chain seq x y z
N MET A 1 12.97 -24.52 13.88
CA MET A 1 12.97 -23.11 13.37
C MET A 1 11.62 -22.86 12.78
N ASP A 2 10.81 -22.03 13.42
CA ASP A 2 9.48 -21.72 12.90
C ASP A 2 9.66 -20.92 11.61
N LYS A 3 9.02 -21.41 10.55
CA LYS A 3 9.10 -20.82 9.21
C LYS A 3 8.07 -19.68 9.12
N GLN A 4 8.39 -18.59 8.37
CA GLN A 4 7.38 -17.60 7.95
C GLN A 4 6.15 -18.34 7.42
N ILE A 5 4.96 -17.89 7.81
CA ILE A 5 3.69 -18.48 7.37
C ILE A 5 2.96 -17.48 6.49
N SER A 6 2.70 -17.90 5.25
CA SER A 6 1.88 -17.12 4.32
C SER A 6 0.69 -17.96 3.86
N ARG A 7 -0.51 -17.34 3.81
CA ARG A 7 -1.76 -18.05 3.44
C ARG A 7 -2.84 -17.09 2.96
N GLN A 8 -3.77 -17.62 2.20
CA GLN A 8 -5.04 -16.94 1.90
C GLN A 8 -5.99 -17.08 3.11
N ILE A 9 -6.69 -16.00 3.41
CA ILE A 9 -7.75 -15.94 4.43
C ILE A 9 -8.93 -15.15 3.87
N ASN A 10 -10.07 -15.18 4.56
CA ASN A 10 -11.18 -14.27 4.33
C ASN A 10 -11.27 -13.31 5.51
N ILE A 11 -11.54 -12.04 5.22
CA ILE A 11 -11.78 -11.01 6.24
C ILE A 11 -13.19 -10.45 6.09
N PRO A 12 -13.90 -10.20 7.20
CA PRO A 12 -15.21 -9.55 7.15
C PRO A 12 -15.05 -8.10 6.69
N THR A 13 -16.03 -7.61 5.94
CA THR A 13 -16.12 -6.19 5.56
C THR A 13 -17.30 -5.53 6.26
N THR A 14 -17.47 -4.23 6.07
CA THR A 14 -18.68 -3.53 6.52
C THR A 14 -19.90 -4.09 5.77
N GLY A 15 -20.75 -4.84 6.48
CA GLY A 15 -21.90 -5.55 5.91
C GLY A 15 -21.81 -7.07 6.13
N THR A 16 -22.39 -7.84 5.23
CA THR A 16 -22.47 -9.32 5.31
C THR A 16 -21.44 -10.03 4.44
N GLN A 17 -20.70 -9.32 3.62
CA GLN A 17 -19.74 -9.86 2.67
C GLN A 17 -18.37 -10.02 3.32
N CYS A 18 -17.64 -11.08 2.93
CA CYS A 18 -16.21 -11.23 3.19
C CYS A 18 -15.44 -11.04 1.89
N ILE A 19 -14.22 -10.53 1.99
CA ILE A 19 -13.26 -10.49 0.88
C ILE A 19 -12.05 -11.36 1.22
N GLY A 20 -11.39 -11.89 0.20
CA GLY A 20 -10.12 -12.59 0.36
C GLY A 20 -9.00 -11.65 0.81
N ALA A 21 -7.99 -12.19 1.45
CA ALA A 21 -6.77 -11.47 1.77
C ALA A 21 -5.58 -12.42 1.81
N TYR A 22 -4.41 -11.95 1.38
CA TYR A 22 -3.16 -12.66 1.57
C TYR A 22 -2.49 -12.19 2.86
N LEU A 23 -2.33 -13.11 3.81
CA LEU A 23 -1.71 -12.87 5.11
C LEU A 23 -0.32 -13.49 5.15
N ALA A 24 0.68 -12.72 5.55
CA ALA A 24 2.03 -13.18 5.84
C ALA A 24 2.43 -12.81 7.27
N GLN A 25 2.95 -13.78 8.02
CA GLN A 25 3.34 -13.61 9.41
C GLN A 25 4.85 -13.85 9.59
N PRO A 26 5.55 -13.01 10.37
CA PRO A 26 6.96 -13.16 10.62
C PRO A 26 7.24 -14.39 11.51
N GLN A 27 8.50 -14.76 11.59
CA GLN A 27 8.97 -15.64 12.64
C GLN A 27 8.97 -14.92 13.99
N GLY A 28 8.32 -15.48 14.99
CA GLY A 28 8.28 -14.91 16.34
C GLY A 28 7.28 -13.78 16.50
N LYS A 29 7.51 -12.94 17.50
CA LYS A 29 6.63 -11.81 17.84
C LYS A 29 6.76 -10.71 16.78
N PRO A 30 5.65 -10.24 16.20
CA PRO A 30 5.70 -9.17 15.21
C PRO A 30 6.08 -7.83 15.84
N LYS A 31 6.76 -6.98 15.07
CA LYS A 31 7.07 -5.58 15.43
C LYS A 31 5.82 -4.69 15.35
N GLY A 32 4.80 -5.10 14.60
CA GLY A 32 3.56 -4.41 14.29
C GLY A 32 2.87 -5.05 13.10
N GLY A 33 1.80 -4.42 12.61
CA GLY A 33 1.05 -4.89 11.44
C GLY A 33 1.10 -3.92 10.28
N ILE A 34 1.09 -4.42 9.05
CA ILE A 34 1.08 -3.60 7.83
C ILE A 34 -0.01 -4.08 6.88
N VAL A 35 -0.93 -3.19 6.52
CA VAL A 35 -1.87 -3.42 5.42
C VAL A 35 -1.18 -3.00 4.11
N VAL A 36 -1.00 -3.95 3.22
CA VAL A 36 -0.38 -3.78 1.90
C VAL A 36 -1.48 -3.56 0.87
N ILE A 37 -1.52 -2.36 0.28
CA ILE A 37 -2.58 -1.94 -0.62
C ILE A 37 -2.09 -2.04 -2.06
N GLN A 38 -2.78 -2.87 -2.83
CA GLN A 38 -2.45 -3.23 -4.21
C GLN A 38 -2.40 -2.04 -5.17
N GLU A 39 -1.77 -2.25 -6.30
CA GLU A 39 -1.95 -1.44 -7.52
C GLU A 39 -3.35 -1.71 -8.12
N ILE A 40 -3.58 -1.33 -9.38
CA ILE A 40 -4.85 -1.63 -10.09
C ILE A 40 -4.94 -3.08 -10.60
N PHE A 41 -3.98 -3.96 -10.27
CA PHE A 41 -3.85 -5.30 -10.87
C PHE A 41 -4.30 -6.44 -9.96
N GLY A 42 -4.88 -6.15 -8.81
CA GLY A 42 -5.29 -7.16 -7.83
C GLY A 42 -4.13 -7.65 -6.96
N VAL A 43 -4.42 -8.62 -6.07
CA VAL A 43 -3.40 -9.25 -5.21
C VAL A 43 -2.66 -10.34 -5.99
N ASN A 44 -1.97 -9.92 -7.04
CA ASN A 44 -1.19 -10.80 -7.91
C ASN A 44 0.13 -11.29 -7.25
N ALA A 45 0.92 -12.07 -7.97
CA ALA A 45 2.16 -12.64 -7.46
C ALA A 45 3.15 -11.58 -6.94
N HIS A 46 3.25 -10.41 -7.60
CA HIS A 46 4.08 -9.31 -7.13
C HIS A 46 3.59 -8.77 -5.78
N MET A 47 2.30 -8.50 -5.62
CA MET A 47 1.75 -7.99 -4.36
C MET A 47 1.88 -9.01 -3.22
N ARG A 48 1.73 -10.31 -3.49
CA ARG A 48 2.02 -11.35 -2.50
C ARG A 48 3.49 -11.35 -2.08
N SER A 49 4.41 -11.24 -3.05
CA SER A 49 5.86 -11.12 -2.78
C SER A 49 6.19 -9.88 -1.94
N VAL A 50 5.56 -8.74 -2.22
CA VAL A 50 5.71 -7.52 -1.39
C VAL A 50 5.24 -7.77 0.05
N THR A 51 4.10 -8.44 0.22
CA THR A 51 3.54 -8.79 1.54
C THR A 51 4.48 -9.72 2.31
N ASP A 52 5.05 -10.73 1.64
CA ASP A 52 6.04 -11.65 2.23
C ASP A 52 7.31 -10.91 2.70
N ARG A 53 7.79 -9.94 1.92
CA ARG A 53 8.96 -9.12 2.29
C ARG A 53 8.76 -8.29 3.55
N PHE A 54 7.54 -7.84 3.85
CA PHE A 54 7.25 -7.21 5.13
C PHE A 54 7.24 -8.21 6.28
N ALA A 55 6.77 -9.44 6.05
CA ALA A 55 6.86 -10.49 7.05
C ALA A 55 8.32 -10.90 7.33
N GLU A 56 9.17 -10.99 6.29
CA GLU A 56 10.63 -11.17 6.43
C GLU A 56 11.28 -10.06 7.25
N ALA A 57 10.77 -8.81 7.13
CA ALA A 57 11.23 -7.67 7.89
C ALA A 57 10.72 -7.62 9.35
N GLY A 58 9.87 -8.58 9.74
CA GLY A 58 9.39 -8.75 11.12
C GLY A 58 7.99 -8.18 11.39
N TYR A 59 7.21 -7.86 10.36
CA TYR A 59 5.83 -7.37 10.51
C TYR A 59 4.80 -8.44 10.15
N THR A 60 3.65 -8.48 10.81
CA THR A 60 2.48 -9.16 10.24
C THR A 60 1.95 -8.33 9.10
N ALA A 61 1.89 -8.87 7.89
CA ALA A 61 1.46 -8.13 6.71
C ALA A 61 0.21 -8.79 6.09
N ILE A 62 -0.72 -7.95 5.62
CA ILE A 62 -1.97 -8.42 4.99
C ILE A 62 -2.25 -7.59 3.74
N ALA A 63 -2.56 -8.27 2.64
CA ALA A 63 -3.00 -7.65 1.38
C ALA A 63 -4.45 -8.06 1.10
N PRO A 64 -5.45 -7.18 1.36
CA PRO A 64 -6.85 -7.45 1.06
C PRO A 64 -7.12 -7.45 -0.43
N ALA A 65 -7.97 -8.36 -0.90
CA ALA A 65 -8.41 -8.48 -2.28
C ALA A 65 -9.60 -7.54 -2.55
N PHE A 66 -9.31 -6.25 -2.71
CA PHE A 66 -10.30 -5.19 -2.84
C PHE A 66 -11.35 -5.44 -3.94
N PHE A 67 -10.97 -6.14 -5.01
CA PHE A 67 -11.87 -6.38 -6.13
C PHE A 67 -12.90 -7.48 -5.88
N ASP A 68 -12.78 -8.24 -4.79
CA ASP A 68 -13.72 -9.32 -4.45
C ASP A 68 -15.16 -8.82 -4.21
N HIS A 69 -15.36 -7.52 -4.01
CA HIS A 69 -16.69 -6.89 -4.03
C HIS A 69 -17.35 -6.90 -5.41
N LEU A 70 -16.56 -6.96 -6.48
CA LEU A 70 -16.99 -6.88 -7.87
C LEU A 70 -16.76 -8.21 -8.59
N GLU A 71 -15.55 -8.74 -8.47
CA GLU A 71 -15.11 -9.96 -9.13
C GLU A 71 -14.04 -10.64 -8.26
N THR A 72 -14.30 -11.88 -7.84
CA THR A 72 -13.45 -12.62 -6.91
C THR A 72 -12.18 -13.14 -7.60
N GLY A 73 -11.06 -13.04 -6.90
CA GLY A 73 -9.80 -13.64 -7.33
C GLY A 73 -9.13 -12.95 -8.51
N VAL A 74 -9.35 -11.65 -8.68
CA VAL A 74 -8.78 -10.86 -9.77
C VAL A 74 -7.26 -10.75 -9.61
N GLU A 75 -6.53 -11.29 -10.60
CA GLU A 75 -5.09 -11.14 -10.78
C GLU A 75 -4.81 -10.74 -12.24
N LEU A 76 -4.49 -9.47 -12.47
CA LEU A 76 -4.28 -8.93 -13.81
C LEU A 76 -2.80 -8.87 -14.18
N GLY A 77 -2.51 -9.03 -15.47
CA GLY A 77 -1.19 -8.79 -16.05
C GLY A 77 -0.87 -7.30 -16.18
N TYR A 78 0.40 -6.99 -16.40
CA TYR A 78 0.90 -5.63 -16.59
C TYR A 78 0.90 -5.21 -18.06
N ASP A 79 -0.10 -5.67 -18.81
CA ASP A 79 -0.35 -5.34 -20.22
C ASP A 79 -1.51 -4.34 -20.36
N GLU A 80 -1.82 -3.93 -21.60
CA GLU A 80 -2.87 -2.95 -21.89
C GLU A 80 -4.26 -3.45 -21.43
N ALA A 81 -4.55 -4.74 -21.60
CA ALA A 81 -5.83 -5.34 -21.18
C ALA A 81 -5.95 -5.33 -19.64
N GLY A 82 -4.91 -5.73 -18.93
CA GLY A 82 -4.86 -5.69 -17.45
C GLY A 82 -4.97 -4.26 -16.92
N PHE A 83 -4.29 -3.31 -17.55
CA PHE A 83 -4.40 -1.89 -17.19
C PHE A 83 -5.81 -1.36 -17.40
N SER A 84 -6.45 -1.64 -18.54
CA SER A 84 -7.81 -1.20 -18.85
C SER A 84 -8.82 -1.78 -17.86
N LYS A 85 -8.78 -3.10 -17.62
CA LYS A 85 -9.66 -3.79 -16.67
C LYS A 85 -9.44 -3.28 -15.25
N GLY A 86 -8.19 -3.15 -14.81
CA GLY A 86 -7.86 -2.66 -13.48
C GLY A 86 -8.34 -1.24 -13.22
N LYS A 87 -8.20 -0.36 -14.23
CA LYS A 87 -8.72 1.01 -14.17
C LYS A 87 -10.25 1.05 -14.04
N GLN A 88 -10.95 0.16 -14.73
CA GLN A 88 -12.41 -0.01 -14.59
C GLN A 88 -12.75 -0.43 -13.16
N LEU A 89 -12.12 -1.48 -12.63
CA LEU A 89 -12.41 -2.04 -11.32
C LEU A 89 -12.18 -1.02 -10.19
N VAL A 90 -11.06 -0.28 -10.18
CA VAL A 90 -10.83 0.74 -9.14
C VAL A 90 -11.80 1.92 -9.23
N THR A 91 -12.30 2.21 -10.43
CA THR A 91 -13.31 3.27 -10.62
C THR A 91 -14.66 2.83 -10.08
N GLU A 92 -15.06 1.59 -10.33
CA GLU A 92 -16.31 1.01 -9.87
C GLU A 92 -16.32 0.78 -8.35
N LEU A 93 -15.21 0.28 -7.79
CA LEU A 93 -15.05 0.08 -6.34
C LEU A 93 -15.13 1.39 -5.57
N GLY A 94 -14.43 2.42 -6.04
CA GLY A 94 -14.32 3.71 -5.36
C GLY A 94 -13.37 3.71 -4.17
N LEU A 95 -12.94 4.92 -3.78
CA LEU A 95 -11.96 5.09 -2.69
C LEU A 95 -12.56 4.87 -1.30
N GLU A 96 -13.84 5.18 -1.10
CA GLU A 96 -14.49 5.02 0.21
C GLU A 96 -14.61 3.53 0.59
N ARG A 97 -15.04 2.68 -0.35
CA ARG A 97 -15.08 1.23 -0.13
C ARG A 97 -13.69 0.66 0.13
N ALA A 98 -12.70 1.09 -0.64
CA ALA A 98 -11.32 0.68 -0.41
C ALA A 98 -10.81 1.06 0.99
N LEU A 99 -11.19 2.24 1.49
CA LEU A 99 -10.82 2.68 2.83
C LEU A 99 -11.51 1.85 3.94
N GLU A 100 -12.75 1.45 3.75
CA GLU A 100 -13.45 0.52 4.65
C GLU A 100 -12.74 -0.85 4.69
N ASP A 101 -12.30 -1.36 3.54
CA ASP A 101 -11.56 -2.62 3.47
C ASP A 101 -10.17 -2.52 4.14
N VAL A 102 -9.50 -1.37 4.04
CA VAL A 102 -8.27 -1.11 4.80
C VAL A 102 -8.53 -1.17 6.31
N ALA A 103 -9.64 -0.58 6.78
CA ALA A 103 -10.00 -0.64 8.20
C ALA A 103 -10.28 -2.08 8.65
N SER A 104 -11.01 -2.86 7.85
CA SER A 104 -11.28 -4.29 8.12
C SER A 104 -10.00 -5.13 8.13
N ALA A 105 -9.08 -4.87 7.19
CA ALA A 105 -7.79 -5.56 7.14
C ALA A 105 -6.91 -5.20 8.36
N ALA A 106 -6.91 -3.94 8.77
CA ALA A 106 -6.19 -3.50 9.97
C ALA A 106 -6.72 -4.18 11.23
N GLU A 107 -8.03 -4.30 11.38
CA GLU A 107 -8.67 -5.01 12.49
C GLU A 107 -8.30 -6.50 12.48
N ALA A 108 -8.29 -7.15 11.31
CA ALA A 108 -7.95 -8.57 11.18
C ALA A 108 -6.53 -8.91 11.66
N ILE A 109 -5.60 -7.94 11.66
CA ILE A 109 -4.23 -8.11 12.14
C ILE A 109 -3.93 -7.28 13.41
N ALA A 110 -4.95 -6.76 14.11
CA ALA A 110 -4.78 -5.91 15.29
C ALA A 110 -3.95 -6.56 16.41
N SER A 111 -3.96 -7.88 16.51
CA SER A 111 -3.12 -8.64 17.45
C SER A 111 -1.61 -8.48 17.23
N ALA A 112 -1.19 -7.99 16.08
CA ALA A 112 0.22 -7.70 15.78
C ALA A 112 0.76 -6.46 16.50
N GLY A 113 -0.10 -5.62 17.08
CA GLY A 113 0.27 -4.37 17.74
C GLY A 113 -0.21 -3.15 16.96
N ARG A 114 0.64 -2.12 16.83
CA ARG A 114 0.30 -0.94 16.02
C ARG A 114 0.25 -1.29 14.55
N ILE A 115 -0.69 -0.70 13.83
CA ILE A 115 -0.93 -0.97 12.42
C ILE A 115 -0.59 0.26 11.58
N GLY A 116 0.07 0.03 10.45
CA GLY A 116 0.31 1.01 9.41
C GLY A 116 -0.14 0.49 8.04
N THR A 117 -0.04 1.34 7.03
CA THR A 117 -0.36 0.96 5.65
C THR A 117 0.76 1.31 4.68
N VAL A 118 0.91 0.51 3.65
CA VAL A 118 1.74 0.83 2.49
C VAL A 118 0.92 0.58 1.22
N GLY A 119 0.91 1.53 0.32
CA GLY A 119 0.15 1.40 -0.92
C GLY A 119 0.95 1.80 -2.14
N TYR A 120 0.62 1.18 -3.26
CA TYR A 120 1.33 1.32 -4.53
C TYR A 120 0.39 1.81 -5.62
N CYS A 121 0.78 2.80 -6.41
CA CYS A 121 -0.04 3.39 -7.48
C CYS A 121 -1.40 3.89 -6.94
N TRP A 122 -2.52 3.34 -7.40
CA TRP A 122 -3.85 3.59 -6.82
C TRP A 122 -3.87 3.35 -5.31
N GLY A 123 -3.25 2.27 -4.85
CA GLY A 123 -3.11 1.96 -3.42
C GLY A 123 -2.30 3.01 -2.66
N GLY A 124 -1.39 3.73 -3.32
CA GLY A 124 -0.67 4.85 -2.71
C GLY A 124 -1.60 6.00 -2.31
N THR A 125 -2.64 6.25 -3.11
CA THR A 125 -3.69 7.21 -2.74
C THR A 125 -4.58 6.69 -1.62
N VAL A 126 -4.92 5.40 -1.62
CA VAL A 126 -5.69 4.78 -0.51
C VAL A 126 -4.89 4.83 0.80
N ALA A 127 -3.56 4.60 0.75
CA ALA A 127 -2.68 4.73 1.92
C ALA A 127 -2.66 6.17 2.47
N LEU A 128 -2.61 7.19 1.61
CA LEU A 128 -2.78 8.58 2.03
C LEU A 128 -4.11 8.77 2.78
N LEU A 129 -5.22 8.30 2.21
CA LEU A 129 -6.53 8.41 2.86
C LEU A 129 -6.58 7.67 4.20
N ALA A 130 -5.89 6.54 4.34
CA ALA A 130 -5.79 5.82 5.61
C ALA A 130 -5.11 6.67 6.70
N ALA A 131 -4.06 7.42 6.36
CA ALA A 131 -3.44 8.34 7.31
C ALA A 131 -4.31 9.56 7.62
N LEU A 132 -4.97 10.12 6.61
CA LEU A 132 -5.84 11.29 6.78
C LEU A 132 -7.08 10.96 7.63
N ARG A 133 -7.71 9.81 7.40
CA ARG A 133 -9.05 9.54 7.91
C ARG A 133 -9.09 8.44 8.98
N LEU A 134 -8.26 7.39 8.86
CA LEU A 134 -8.20 6.28 9.83
C LEU A 134 -7.13 6.47 10.91
N GLY A 135 -6.17 7.39 10.73
CA GLY A 135 -5.10 7.60 11.70
C GLY A 135 -4.04 6.50 11.69
N LEU A 136 -3.85 5.82 10.56
CA LEU A 136 -2.84 4.79 10.37
C LEU A 136 -1.57 5.40 9.76
N PRO A 137 -0.37 5.29 10.40
CA PRO A 137 0.88 5.69 9.77
C PRO A 137 1.05 5.01 8.42
N SER A 138 1.31 5.79 7.36
CA SER A 138 1.15 5.31 5.99
C SER A 138 2.32 5.67 5.09
N VAL A 139 2.62 4.79 4.13
CA VAL A 139 3.60 5.04 3.08
C VAL A 139 2.92 4.95 1.71
N SER A 140 3.01 6.03 0.93
CA SER A 140 2.42 6.15 -0.40
C SER A 140 3.51 6.09 -1.46
N TYR A 141 3.55 4.99 -2.23
CA TYR A 141 4.39 4.85 -3.41
C TYR A 141 3.63 5.32 -4.64
N TYR A 142 4.16 6.30 -5.33
CA TYR A 142 3.66 6.85 -6.59
C TYR A 142 2.13 6.97 -6.66
N GLY A 143 1.52 7.53 -5.61
CA GLY A 143 0.08 7.80 -5.54
C GLY A 143 -0.33 8.95 -6.45
N ALA A 144 -0.90 8.65 -7.63
CA ALA A 144 -1.15 9.65 -8.65
C ALA A 144 -2.41 10.50 -8.41
N ARG A 145 -3.27 10.11 -7.48
CA ARG A 145 -4.53 10.81 -7.18
C ARG A 145 -4.56 11.48 -5.82
N ASN A 146 -3.39 11.82 -5.26
CA ASN A 146 -3.23 12.38 -3.92
C ASN A 146 -3.69 13.85 -3.83
N VAL A 147 -3.42 14.65 -4.87
CA VAL A 147 -3.55 16.12 -4.82
C VAL A 147 -4.90 16.63 -4.32
N PRO A 148 -6.06 16.05 -4.70
CA PRO A 148 -7.35 16.51 -4.20
C PRO A 148 -7.53 16.39 -2.68
N PHE A 149 -6.75 15.55 -2.02
CA PHE A 149 -6.89 15.24 -0.58
C PHE A 149 -5.83 15.93 0.30
N LEU A 150 -4.81 16.56 -0.29
CA LEU A 150 -3.68 17.13 0.47
C LEU A 150 -4.07 18.29 1.40
N HIS A 151 -5.26 18.86 1.23
CA HIS A 151 -5.80 19.91 2.11
C HIS A 151 -6.43 19.34 3.39
N GLU A 152 -6.65 18.03 3.47
CA GLU A 152 -7.15 17.39 4.69
C GLU A 152 -6.04 17.31 5.75
N THR A 153 -6.40 17.53 7.01
CA THR A 153 -5.43 17.44 8.12
C THR A 153 -5.12 15.98 8.42
N PRO A 154 -3.85 15.54 8.29
CA PRO A 154 -3.48 14.16 8.59
C PRO A 154 -3.69 13.81 10.07
N LYS A 155 -4.30 12.66 10.35
CA LYS A 155 -4.42 12.08 11.69
C LYS A 155 -3.21 11.22 12.08
N ALA A 156 -2.40 10.82 11.09
CA ALA A 156 -1.17 10.07 11.28
C ALA A 156 -0.10 10.50 10.27
N PRO A 157 1.19 10.20 10.52
CA PRO A 157 2.27 10.50 9.60
C PRO A 157 2.12 9.80 8.26
N VAL A 158 2.55 10.48 7.18
CA VAL A 158 2.64 9.92 5.82
C VAL A 158 4.06 10.12 5.29
N MET A 159 4.57 9.10 4.59
CA MET A 159 5.78 9.20 3.77
C MET A 159 5.41 9.01 2.30
N PHE A 160 6.00 9.82 1.42
CA PHE A 160 5.76 9.75 -0.03
C PHE A 160 7.03 9.37 -0.80
N HIS A 161 6.87 8.45 -1.78
CA HIS A 161 7.92 8.05 -2.72
C HIS A 161 7.43 8.31 -4.15
N PHE A 162 8.14 9.15 -4.92
CA PHE A 162 7.80 9.52 -6.29
C PHE A 162 8.97 9.29 -7.24
N GLY A 163 8.67 8.87 -8.48
CA GLY A 163 9.63 8.83 -9.57
C GLY A 163 9.75 10.19 -10.28
N GLU A 164 10.95 10.65 -10.59
CA GLU A 164 11.20 11.91 -11.31
C GLU A 164 10.84 11.83 -12.79
N LYS A 165 10.74 10.61 -13.32
CA LYS A 165 10.37 10.33 -14.72
C LYS A 165 8.90 9.95 -14.88
N ASP A 166 8.14 9.93 -13.77
CA ASP A 166 6.74 9.52 -13.75
C ASP A 166 5.86 10.55 -14.47
N GLN A 167 5.35 10.16 -15.64
CA GLN A 167 4.46 11.00 -16.45
C GLN A 167 3.06 11.19 -15.83
N HIS A 168 2.67 10.34 -14.88
CA HIS A 168 1.39 10.45 -14.16
C HIS A 168 1.47 11.42 -12.98
N ILE A 169 2.69 11.72 -12.49
CA ILE A 169 2.93 12.57 -11.33
C ILE A 169 4.01 13.60 -11.66
N PRO A 170 3.70 14.61 -12.45
CA PRO A 170 4.65 15.64 -12.85
C PRO A 170 5.17 16.44 -11.63
N PRO A 171 6.30 17.14 -11.76
CA PRO A 171 6.99 17.84 -10.66
C PRO A 171 6.12 18.81 -9.87
N ASP A 172 5.15 19.48 -10.50
CA ASP A 172 4.21 20.38 -9.83
C ASP A 172 3.28 19.66 -8.85
N MET A 173 2.88 18.42 -9.17
CA MET A 173 2.11 17.59 -8.22
C MET A 173 2.96 17.19 -7.02
N VAL A 174 4.24 16.85 -7.22
CA VAL A 174 5.17 16.56 -6.11
C VAL A 174 5.41 17.80 -5.26
N ALA A 175 5.54 18.98 -5.89
CA ALA A 175 5.69 20.24 -5.18
C ALA A 175 4.49 20.54 -4.26
N LYS A 176 3.26 20.24 -4.71
CA LYS A 176 2.06 20.39 -3.89
C LYS A 176 2.07 19.54 -2.62
N HIS A 177 2.64 18.32 -2.64
CA HIS A 177 2.79 17.52 -1.43
C HIS A 177 3.70 18.21 -0.42
N ARG A 178 4.83 18.78 -0.87
CA ARG A 178 5.76 19.51 0.00
C ARG A 178 5.18 20.81 0.51
N GLU A 179 4.37 21.50 -0.30
CA GLU A 179 3.70 22.76 0.07
C GLU A 179 2.59 22.54 1.11
N LEU A 180 1.69 21.60 0.85
CA LEU A 180 0.47 21.39 1.65
C LEU A 180 0.70 20.51 2.87
N LEU A 181 1.70 19.62 2.82
CA LEU A 181 2.07 18.72 3.91
C LEU A 181 3.58 18.80 4.22
N PRO A 182 4.10 20.00 4.57
CA PRO A 182 5.54 20.25 4.74
C PRO A 182 6.18 19.44 5.88
N GLN A 183 5.37 18.93 6.81
CA GLN A 183 5.82 18.08 7.92
C GLN A 183 5.96 16.61 7.52
N MET A 184 5.53 16.22 6.31
CA MET A 184 5.59 14.84 5.81
C MET A 184 6.81 14.63 4.93
N GLU A 185 7.43 13.47 5.04
CA GLU A 185 8.61 13.13 4.25
C GLU A 185 8.24 12.82 2.81
N THR A 186 8.80 13.57 1.87
CA THR A 186 8.57 13.41 0.43
C THR A 186 9.89 13.19 -0.30
N PHE A 187 10.09 11.97 -0.80
CA PHE A 187 11.28 11.54 -1.53
C PHE A 187 11.02 11.39 -3.02
N THR A 188 12.02 11.79 -3.82
CA THR A 188 12.02 11.56 -5.27
C THR A 188 13.19 10.67 -5.67
N TYR A 189 13.04 9.95 -6.77
CA TYR A 189 13.99 8.96 -7.29
C TYR A 189 14.15 9.13 -8.81
N PRO A 190 15.33 8.87 -9.39
CA PRO A 190 15.56 9.00 -10.83
C PRO A 190 14.91 7.83 -11.62
N ALA A 191 13.66 7.53 -11.34
CA ALA A 191 12.90 6.37 -11.79
C ALA A 191 11.52 6.77 -12.32
N ASP A 192 10.82 5.82 -12.98
CA ASP A 192 9.47 5.99 -13.52
C ASP A 192 8.38 5.51 -12.57
N HIS A 193 7.10 5.65 -13.00
CA HIS A 193 5.95 5.09 -12.29
C HIS A 193 6.08 3.57 -12.11
N GLY A 194 5.83 3.07 -10.91
CA GLY A 194 5.95 1.64 -10.62
C GLY A 194 7.39 1.15 -10.45
N PHE A 195 8.35 2.01 -10.14
CA PHE A 195 9.76 1.65 -9.99
C PHE A 195 10.04 0.57 -8.92
N ASN A 196 9.13 0.37 -7.98
CA ASN A 196 9.24 -0.69 -6.96
C ASN A 196 8.78 -2.07 -7.48
N ARG A 197 8.14 -2.14 -8.64
CA ARG A 197 7.60 -3.37 -9.21
C ARG A 197 8.69 -4.16 -9.89
N ASP A 198 9.15 -5.25 -9.27
CA ASP A 198 10.24 -6.13 -9.74
C ASP A 198 9.89 -6.99 -10.96
N VAL A 199 8.74 -6.71 -11.58
CA VAL A 199 8.31 -7.29 -12.85
C VAL A 199 7.95 -6.15 -13.82
N GLY A 200 8.56 -6.14 -14.97
CA GLY A 200 8.32 -5.13 -16.01
C GLY A 200 9.44 -4.09 -16.17
N ALA A 201 9.27 -3.24 -17.17
CA ALA A 201 10.33 -2.33 -17.64
C ALA A 201 10.57 -1.09 -16.74
N SER A 202 9.63 -0.77 -15.84
CA SER A 202 9.74 0.39 -14.94
C SER A 202 10.53 0.11 -13.66
N TYR A 203 10.93 -1.14 -13.41
CA TYR A 203 11.71 -1.49 -12.22
C TYR A 203 13.05 -0.77 -12.20
N ASP A 204 13.34 -0.08 -11.10
CA ASP A 204 14.64 0.50 -10.81
C ASP A 204 15.14 0.00 -9.46
N GLU A 205 16.08 -0.93 -9.50
CA GLU A 205 16.54 -1.65 -8.30
C GLU A 205 17.09 -0.70 -7.23
N ALA A 206 17.90 0.28 -7.61
CA ALA A 206 18.53 1.20 -6.66
C ALA A 206 17.49 2.07 -5.98
N SER A 207 16.51 2.60 -6.73
CA SER A 207 15.39 3.39 -6.20
C SER A 207 14.48 2.54 -5.31
N ALA A 208 14.16 1.32 -5.73
CA ALA A 208 13.31 0.39 -4.97
C ALA A 208 13.96 0.01 -3.62
N GLN A 209 15.25 -0.31 -3.61
CA GLN A 209 15.98 -0.65 -2.39
C GLN A 209 16.05 0.54 -1.43
N LEU A 210 16.37 1.74 -1.91
CA LEU A 210 16.43 2.93 -1.07
C LEU A 210 15.06 3.32 -0.52
N ALA A 211 14.00 3.24 -1.33
CA ALA A 211 12.63 3.48 -0.89
C ALA A 211 12.20 2.45 0.18
N LYS A 212 12.55 1.16 -0.02
CA LYS A 212 12.29 0.10 0.97
C LYS A 212 12.99 0.39 2.31
N GLN A 213 14.26 0.80 2.29
CA GLN A 213 15.00 1.14 3.52
C GLN A 213 14.29 2.28 4.29
N ARG A 214 13.89 3.34 3.59
CA ARG A 214 13.16 4.48 4.19
C ARG A 214 11.81 4.05 4.74
N THR A 215 11.07 3.23 4.00
CA THR A 215 9.78 2.65 4.42
C THR A 215 9.91 1.83 5.70
N LEU A 216 10.92 0.94 5.78
CA LEU A 216 11.13 0.14 6.99
C LEU A 216 11.54 1.01 8.18
N ALA A 217 12.40 2.02 7.99
CA ALA A 217 12.75 2.96 9.04
C ALA A 217 11.54 3.76 9.54
N PHE A 218 10.64 4.15 8.63
CA PHE A 218 9.36 4.79 8.97
C PHE A 218 8.49 3.87 9.83
N PHE A 219 8.30 2.63 9.43
CA PHE A 219 7.49 1.69 10.22
C PHE A 219 8.15 1.30 11.55
N ASP A 220 9.46 1.12 11.59
CA ASP A 220 10.19 0.90 12.86
C ASP A 220 9.97 2.07 13.83
N LYS A 221 9.94 3.32 13.34
CA LYS A 221 9.68 4.51 14.15
C LYS A 221 8.26 4.59 14.70
N TYR A 222 7.25 4.24 13.90
CA TYR A 222 5.86 4.51 14.25
C TYR A 222 5.08 3.28 14.73
N LEU A 223 5.51 2.07 14.37
CA LEU A 223 4.80 0.84 14.71
C LEU A 223 5.49 -0.01 15.77
N ALA A 224 6.83 0.03 15.87
CA ALA A 224 7.52 -0.76 16.89
C ALA A 224 7.06 -0.34 18.29
N SER A 225 6.65 -1.33 19.08
CA SER A 225 6.39 -1.13 20.51
C SER A 225 7.69 -0.81 21.20
N ALA A 226 7.68 0.21 22.06
CA ALA A 226 8.80 0.53 22.93
C ALA A 226 9.12 -0.65 23.86
#